data_c46f61bee42e784cf945b8a12a863147
#
_entry.id   c46f61bee42e784cf945b8a12a863147
#
_cell.length_a   1.000
_cell.length_b   1.000
_cell.length_c   1.000
_cell.angle_alpha   90.00
_cell.angle_beta   90.00
_cell.angle_gamma   90.00
#
_symmetry.space_group_name_H-M   'P 1'
#
loop_
_entity.id
_entity.type
_entity.pdbx_description
1 polymer ?
#
loop_
_entity_poly.entity_id
_entity_poly.type
_entity_poly.pdbx_seq_one_letter_code
_entity_poly.pdbx_strand_id
1 'polypeptide(L)'
;MPRIALLLAGLLFCPVILAQDTDPVSVSARPFREAALPERSTAPASVIAPNDSRIAAEVTAKVARIHAEVGGKVKNGQLLLELDNTDYRLALAQADAQVKAAQARVALAEQRLQQGLSLRKKQFVSDDAVMELRTGVQAAEADRDVAQAQQAVARRNVEKCRIAAPFSGVVLERQAQAGALATPGITLLRLVDLAPPEVEAPIQAAQADGLLQAHKLTFDSQGQHYPVRLLRLSPVVDVAARTQIARLAFTGPAAPPGSSGILHWEGARVLLSAGLLVQRDQALGIFVVENGHARFVPIPDAQEGRPFAIALPSETLVVTHGQQGLNDGQSVTVDGTR
;
A
#
# COMPACT_ATOMS: atom_id res chain seq x y z
N MET A 1 27.49 29.50 -107.39
CA MET A 1 26.89 28.20 -107.21
C MET A 1 27.98 27.24 -106.93
N PRO A 2 28.37 26.85 -105.81
CA PRO A 2 28.14 25.53 -105.25
C PRO A 2 27.86 25.53 -103.77
N ARG A 3 27.17 24.51 -103.32
CA ARG A 3 26.78 24.21 -101.96
C ARG A 3 27.97 23.66 -101.17
N ILE A 4 28.27 24.21 -99.97
CA ILE A 4 29.21 23.65 -99.05
C ILE A 4 28.38 23.09 -97.91
N ALA A 5 28.47 21.76 -97.66
CA ALA A 5 27.88 21.05 -96.51
C ALA A 5 28.82 21.15 -95.37
N LEU A 6 28.30 21.64 -94.19
CA LEU A 6 29.04 21.67 -92.95
C LEU A 6 28.58 20.52 -92.06
N LEU A 7 29.47 19.56 -91.80
CA LEU A 7 29.30 18.43 -90.86
C LEU A 7 29.57 18.95 -89.45
N LEU A 8 28.54 18.86 -88.59
CA LEU A 8 28.62 19.23 -87.12
C LEU A 8 28.84 17.91 -86.39
N ALA A 9 30.04 17.72 -85.81
CA ALA A 9 30.36 16.60 -84.91
C ALA A 9 29.89 16.94 -83.50
N GLY A 10 28.85 16.27 -83.05
CA GLY A 10 28.40 16.39 -81.69
C GLY A 10 29.27 15.60 -80.70
N LEU A 11 29.99 16.28 -79.83
CA LEU A 11 30.65 15.67 -78.64
C LEU A 11 29.60 15.40 -77.56
N LEU A 12 29.32 14.12 -77.27
CA LEU A 12 28.59 13.71 -76.08
C LEU A 12 29.48 13.89 -74.85
N PHE A 13 29.18 14.94 -74.04
CA PHE A 13 29.76 15.13 -72.73
C PHE A 13 28.96 14.32 -71.76
N CYS A 14 29.47 13.16 -71.33
CA CYS A 14 28.95 12.34 -70.25
C CYS A 14 29.43 12.98 -68.88
N PRO A 15 28.58 13.49 -68.03
CA PRO A 15 29.03 13.94 -66.72
C PRO A 15 29.41 12.70 -65.89
N VAL A 16 30.69 12.52 -65.61
CA VAL A 16 31.18 11.64 -64.55
C VAL A 16 30.78 12.25 -63.24
N ILE A 17 29.77 11.68 -62.58
CA ILE A 17 29.45 11.97 -61.19
C ILE A 17 30.61 11.35 -60.38
N LEU A 18 31.55 12.19 -59.95
CA LEU A 18 32.53 11.86 -58.94
C LEU A 18 31.75 11.69 -57.62
N ALA A 19 31.55 10.46 -57.16
CA ALA A 19 31.20 10.17 -55.79
C ALA A 19 32.36 10.73 -54.92
N GLN A 20 32.06 11.78 -54.19
CA GLN A 20 32.98 12.26 -53.15
C GLN A 20 33.02 11.17 -52.08
N ASP A 21 34.06 10.33 -52.09
CA ASP A 21 34.47 9.56 -50.92
C ASP A 21 34.86 10.57 -49.82
N THR A 22 33.91 10.95 -49.00
CA THR A 22 34.20 11.69 -47.78
C THR A 22 34.86 10.73 -46.81
N ASP A 23 36.04 11.09 -46.33
CA ASP A 23 36.74 10.33 -45.28
C ASP A 23 35.75 9.97 -44.18
N PRO A 24 35.75 8.74 -43.68
CA PRO A 24 34.81 8.31 -42.65
C PRO A 24 35.02 9.11 -41.38
N VAL A 25 33.95 9.68 -40.87
CA VAL A 25 33.96 10.46 -39.63
C VAL A 25 34.14 9.53 -38.43
N SER A 26 35.13 9.81 -37.57
CA SER A 26 35.32 9.07 -36.33
C SER A 26 34.25 9.42 -35.33
N VAL A 27 33.57 8.40 -34.79
CA VAL A 27 32.50 8.52 -33.79
C VAL A 27 32.68 7.50 -32.69
N SER A 28 32.27 7.85 -31.44
CA SER A 28 32.16 6.84 -30.40
C SER A 28 30.73 6.29 -30.41
N ALA A 29 30.58 4.99 -30.45
CA ALA A 29 29.30 4.30 -30.39
C ALA A 29 29.33 3.18 -29.34
N ARG A 30 28.19 2.96 -28.70
CA ARG A 30 28.00 1.87 -27.72
C ARG A 30 26.77 1.06 -28.09
N PRO A 31 26.76 -0.26 -27.78
CA PRO A 31 25.55 -1.05 -27.88
C PRO A 31 24.40 -0.41 -27.07
N PHE A 32 23.18 -0.48 -27.58
CA PHE A 32 22.00 0.09 -26.94
C PHE A 32 21.85 -0.37 -25.49
N ARG A 33 22.09 -1.65 -25.18
CA ARG A 33 22.07 -2.20 -23.82
C ARG A 33 23.02 -1.49 -22.83
N GLU A 34 24.12 -0.89 -23.35
CA GLU A 34 25.11 -0.18 -22.52
C GLU A 34 24.86 1.32 -22.47
N ALA A 35 24.27 1.88 -23.53
CA ALA A 35 23.94 3.29 -23.63
C ALA A 35 22.63 3.62 -22.91
N ALA A 36 21.71 2.67 -22.81
CA ALA A 36 20.43 2.83 -22.17
C ALA A 36 20.53 2.58 -20.66
N LEU A 37 19.90 3.45 -19.88
CA LEU A 37 19.82 3.36 -18.42
C LEU A 37 18.39 3.04 -18.00
N PRO A 38 18.21 2.21 -16.97
CA PRO A 38 16.87 1.98 -16.43
C PRO A 38 16.26 3.29 -15.94
N GLU A 39 14.97 3.47 -16.17
CA GLU A 39 14.22 4.60 -15.63
C GLU A 39 14.23 4.53 -14.10
N ARG A 40 14.83 5.55 -13.47
CA ARG A 40 14.86 5.68 -12.02
C ARG A 40 13.77 6.61 -11.56
N SER A 41 12.96 6.12 -10.65
CA SER A 41 11.88 6.88 -10.04
C SER A 41 12.04 6.89 -8.52
N THR A 42 11.49 7.94 -7.91
CA THR A 42 11.53 8.12 -6.46
C THR A 42 10.19 8.60 -5.93
N ALA A 43 9.89 8.26 -4.69
CA ALA A 43 8.74 8.79 -3.97
C ALA A 43 9.10 9.02 -2.49
N PRO A 44 8.52 10.04 -1.84
CA PRO A 44 8.60 10.15 -0.39
C PRO A 44 7.97 8.92 0.25
N ALA A 45 8.52 8.45 1.35
CA ALA A 45 8.00 7.27 2.03
C ALA A 45 8.20 7.38 3.54
N SER A 46 7.37 6.67 4.28
CA SER A 46 7.47 6.58 5.74
C SER A 46 7.31 5.15 6.21
N VAL A 47 7.95 4.83 7.31
CA VAL A 47 7.83 3.52 7.95
C VAL A 47 6.68 3.56 8.94
N ILE A 48 5.76 2.64 8.80
CA ILE A 48 4.60 2.54 9.67
C ILE A 48 4.60 1.18 10.37
N ALA A 49 4.05 1.14 11.58
CA ALA A 49 3.68 -0.11 12.21
C ALA A 49 2.37 -0.63 11.59
N PRO A 50 2.16 -1.96 11.49
CA PRO A 50 0.90 -2.53 11.00
C PRO A 50 -0.31 -2.07 11.81
N ASN A 51 -0.15 -1.95 13.13
CA ASN A 51 -1.18 -1.44 14.05
C ASN A 51 -0.60 -0.34 14.94
N ASP A 52 -1.28 0.78 15.00
CA ASP A 52 -1.05 1.89 15.93
C ASP A 52 -2.40 2.28 16.51
N SER A 53 -2.67 1.84 17.74
CA SER A 53 -3.99 1.95 18.35
C SER A 53 -3.99 2.81 19.60
N ARG A 54 -4.93 3.73 19.65
CA ARG A 54 -5.28 4.48 20.86
C ARG A 54 -6.31 3.68 21.64
N ILE A 55 -5.90 3.15 22.78
CA ILE A 55 -6.75 2.36 23.65
C ILE A 55 -7.50 3.31 24.57
N ALA A 56 -8.81 3.34 24.44
CA ALA A 56 -9.70 4.21 25.19
C ALA A 56 -10.54 3.41 26.21
N ALA A 57 -11.09 4.11 27.21
CA ALA A 57 -12.10 3.53 28.07
C ALA A 57 -13.41 3.30 27.28
N GLU A 58 -14.13 2.23 27.62
CA GLU A 58 -15.47 1.96 27.11
C GLU A 58 -16.58 2.21 28.14
N VAL A 59 -16.18 2.37 29.40
CA VAL A 59 -17.07 2.62 30.53
C VAL A 59 -16.51 3.74 31.39
N THR A 60 -17.38 4.40 32.17
CA THR A 60 -16.96 5.47 33.09
C THR A 60 -16.60 4.87 34.44
N ALA A 61 -15.32 4.93 34.82
CA ALA A 61 -14.86 4.48 36.12
C ALA A 61 -13.49 5.11 36.48
N LYS A 62 -13.10 5.10 37.74
CA LYS A 62 -11.77 5.53 38.16
C LYS A 62 -10.72 4.50 37.75
N VAL A 63 -9.54 4.96 37.35
CA VAL A 63 -8.39 4.10 37.14
C VAL A 63 -7.90 3.56 38.48
N ALA A 64 -8.06 2.26 38.70
CA ALA A 64 -7.66 1.60 39.94
C ALA A 64 -6.17 1.25 39.94
N ARG A 65 -5.68 0.60 38.85
CA ARG A 65 -4.30 0.15 38.74
C ARG A 65 -3.82 0.27 37.29
N ILE A 66 -2.54 0.53 37.15
CA ILE A 66 -1.86 0.59 35.83
C ILE A 66 -0.72 -0.44 35.89
N HIS A 67 -0.68 -1.33 34.90
CA HIS A 67 0.31 -2.40 34.77
C HIS A 67 1.28 -2.17 33.64
N ALA A 68 0.92 -1.26 32.70
CA ALA A 68 1.71 -0.96 31.51
C ALA A 68 2.42 0.39 31.67
N GLU A 69 3.72 0.40 31.36
CA GLU A 69 4.58 1.58 31.39
C GLU A 69 5.02 1.98 30.00
N VAL A 70 5.30 3.28 29.78
CA VAL A 70 5.81 3.80 28.51
C VAL A 70 7.15 3.14 28.18
N GLY A 71 7.33 2.69 26.95
CA GLY A 71 8.47 1.91 26.49
C GLY A 71 8.40 0.41 26.82
N GLY A 72 7.43 0.00 27.65
CA GLY A 72 7.24 -1.41 28.01
C GLY A 72 6.66 -2.24 26.86
N LYS A 73 7.17 -3.46 26.68
CA LYS A 73 6.63 -4.45 25.73
C LYS A 73 5.48 -5.20 26.39
N VAL A 74 4.41 -5.39 25.65
CA VAL A 74 3.22 -6.14 26.11
C VAL A 74 2.84 -7.20 25.09
N LYS A 75 2.22 -8.28 25.56
CA LYS A 75 1.70 -9.37 24.73
C LYS A 75 0.22 -9.17 24.48
N ASN A 76 -0.29 -9.74 23.39
CA ASN A 76 -1.73 -9.82 23.12
C ASN A 76 -2.47 -10.43 24.35
N GLY A 77 -3.56 -9.79 24.76
CA GLY A 77 -4.36 -10.19 25.94
C GLY A 77 -3.76 -9.81 27.30
N GLN A 78 -2.55 -9.24 27.35
CA GLN A 78 -1.94 -8.80 28.60
C GLN A 78 -2.71 -7.62 29.17
N LEU A 79 -3.01 -7.68 30.49
CA LEU A 79 -3.69 -6.61 31.21
C LEU A 79 -2.81 -5.36 31.26
N LEU A 80 -3.35 -4.23 30.77
CA LEU A 80 -2.66 -2.95 30.72
C LEU A 80 -3.04 -2.05 31.90
N LEU A 81 -4.32 -1.98 32.21
CA LEU A 81 -4.85 -1.25 33.36
C LEU A 81 -6.19 -1.81 33.82
N GLU A 82 -6.54 -1.51 35.05
CA GLU A 82 -7.82 -1.85 35.67
C GLU A 82 -8.55 -0.58 36.08
N LEU A 83 -9.83 -0.53 35.76
CA LEU A 83 -10.75 0.46 36.26
C LEU A 83 -11.44 -0.08 37.53
N ASP A 84 -11.89 0.80 38.42
CA ASP A 84 -12.70 0.41 39.56
C ASP A 84 -14.04 -0.15 39.08
N ASN A 85 -14.23 -1.44 39.31
CA ASN A 85 -15.40 -2.19 38.86
C ASN A 85 -16.44 -2.42 39.96
N THR A 86 -16.31 -1.75 41.09
CA THR A 86 -17.16 -2.01 42.28
C THR A 86 -18.65 -1.83 41.97
N ASP A 87 -19.04 -0.71 41.36
CA ASP A 87 -20.43 -0.44 41.00
C ASP A 87 -20.95 -1.39 39.92
N TYR A 88 -20.12 -1.75 38.96
CA TYR A 88 -20.47 -2.72 37.90
C TYR A 88 -20.65 -4.14 38.44
N ARG A 89 -19.86 -4.55 39.44
CA ARG A 89 -20.03 -5.83 40.12
C ARG A 89 -21.33 -5.88 40.96
N LEU A 90 -21.69 -4.78 41.60
CA LEU A 90 -22.96 -4.67 42.30
C LEU A 90 -24.16 -4.75 41.31
N ALA A 91 -24.06 -4.07 40.18
CA ALA A 91 -25.08 -4.18 39.12
C ALA A 91 -25.18 -5.60 38.56
N LEU A 92 -24.07 -6.30 38.38
CA LEU A 92 -24.08 -7.71 37.97
C LEU A 92 -24.73 -8.60 39.03
N ALA A 93 -24.40 -8.43 40.29
CA ALA A 93 -25.00 -9.21 41.37
C ALA A 93 -26.53 -8.98 41.48
N GLN A 94 -27.00 -7.75 41.23
CA GLN A 94 -28.43 -7.44 41.13
C GLN A 94 -29.09 -8.17 39.95
N ALA A 95 -28.47 -8.14 38.77
CA ALA A 95 -28.95 -8.84 37.56
C ALA A 95 -28.98 -10.37 37.78
N ASP A 96 -27.95 -10.93 38.44
CA ASP A 96 -27.90 -12.37 38.83
C ASP A 96 -29.11 -12.75 39.70
N ALA A 97 -29.47 -11.88 40.66
CA ALA A 97 -30.64 -12.10 41.53
C ALA A 97 -31.96 -12.05 40.71
N GLN A 98 -32.05 -11.14 39.73
CA GLN A 98 -33.24 -11.06 38.85
C GLN A 98 -33.40 -12.33 37.99
N VAL A 99 -32.30 -12.87 37.44
CA VAL A 99 -32.33 -14.14 36.70
C VAL A 99 -32.81 -15.28 37.58
N LYS A 100 -32.31 -15.40 38.82
CA LYS A 100 -32.74 -16.42 39.77
C LYS A 100 -34.24 -16.29 40.09
N ALA A 101 -34.74 -15.06 40.30
CA ALA A 101 -36.16 -14.83 40.53
C ALA A 101 -37.04 -15.21 39.31
N ALA A 102 -36.63 -14.85 38.09
CA ALA A 102 -37.32 -15.22 36.88
C ALA A 102 -37.29 -16.75 36.64
N GLN A 103 -36.19 -17.45 36.88
CA GLN A 103 -36.10 -18.89 36.86
C GLN A 103 -37.08 -19.58 37.82
N ALA A 104 -37.21 -19.05 39.02
CA ALA A 104 -38.19 -19.58 40.02
C ALA A 104 -39.64 -19.40 39.52
N ARG A 105 -39.95 -18.27 38.80
CA ARG A 105 -41.26 -18.06 38.21
C ARG A 105 -41.56 -19.07 37.11
N VAL A 106 -40.57 -19.35 36.25
CA VAL A 106 -40.71 -20.39 35.20
C VAL A 106 -41.00 -21.74 35.84
N ALA A 107 -40.20 -22.15 36.82
CA ALA A 107 -40.44 -23.42 37.53
C ALA A 107 -41.83 -23.52 38.17
N LEU A 108 -42.34 -22.44 38.76
CA LEU A 108 -43.67 -22.36 39.31
C LEU A 108 -44.75 -22.50 38.20
N ALA A 109 -44.58 -21.81 37.06
CA ALA A 109 -45.51 -21.87 35.95
C ALA A 109 -45.53 -23.28 35.31
N GLU A 110 -44.38 -23.89 35.14
CA GLU A 110 -44.28 -25.30 34.66
C GLU A 110 -44.94 -26.27 35.61
N GLN A 111 -44.74 -26.15 36.91
CA GLN A 111 -45.39 -26.97 37.93
C GLN A 111 -46.92 -26.83 37.85
N ARG A 112 -47.44 -25.61 37.73
CA ARG A 112 -48.89 -25.36 37.58
C ARG A 112 -49.45 -25.96 36.29
N LEU A 113 -48.70 -25.87 35.17
CA LEU A 113 -49.07 -26.54 33.91
C LEU A 113 -49.15 -28.05 34.09
N GLN A 114 -48.18 -28.69 34.72
CA GLN A 114 -48.16 -30.14 34.96
C GLN A 114 -49.36 -30.56 35.83
N GLN A 115 -49.71 -29.79 36.87
CA GLN A 115 -50.91 -30.01 37.68
C GLN A 115 -52.19 -29.87 36.84
N GLY A 116 -52.31 -28.82 36.00
CA GLY A 116 -53.45 -28.60 35.12
C GLY A 116 -53.62 -29.74 34.12
N LEU A 117 -52.51 -30.21 33.51
CA LEU A 117 -52.53 -31.36 32.58
C LEU A 117 -53.01 -32.65 33.27
N SER A 118 -52.61 -32.88 34.51
CA SER A 118 -53.04 -34.04 35.32
C SER A 118 -54.55 -33.99 35.66
N LEU A 119 -55.08 -32.81 35.99
CA LEU A 119 -56.50 -32.58 36.29
C LEU A 119 -57.35 -32.68 35.00
N ARG A 120 -56.83 -32.23 33.86
CA ARG A 120 -57.52 -32.39 32.55
C ARG A 120 -57.68 -33.87 32.19
N LYS A 121 -56.67 -34.71 32.42
CA LYS A 121 -56.78 -36.14 32.19
C LYS A 121 -57.94 -36.79 32.98
N LYS A 122 -58.31 -36.16 34.12
CA LYS A 122 -59.39 -36.54 34.98
C LYS A 122 -60.67 -35.77 34.67
N GLN A 123 -60.70 -34.96 33.60
CA GLN A 123 -61.85 -34.13 33.14
C GLN A 123 -62.29 -33.04 34.16
N PHE A 124 -61.41 -32.59 35.05
CA PHE A 124 -61.73 -31.56 36.07
C PHE A 124 -61.44 -30.13 35.57
N VAL A 125 -60.76 -29.94 34.46
CA VAL A 125 -60.45 -28.64 33.87
C VAL A 125 -60.67 -28.63 32.37
N SER A 126 -61.03 -27.46 31.79
CA SER A 126 -61.21 -27.27 30.35
C SER A 126 -59.89 -27.18 29.58
N ASP A 127 -59.98 -27.33 28.23
CA ASP A 127 -58.83 -27.11 27.33
C ASP A 127 -58.34 -25.67 27.38
N ASP A 128 -59.23 -24.68 27.50
CA ASP A 128 -58.91 -23.28 27.60
C ASP A 128 -58.07 -22.97 28.86
N ALA A 129 -58.42 -23.60 30.01
CA ALA A 129 -57.63 -23.46 31.25
C ALA A 129 -56.22 -24.02 31.10
N VAL A 130 -56.03 -25.13 30.33
CA VAL A 130 -54.69 -25.65 30.06
C VAL A 130 -53.92 -24.71 29.10
N MET A 131 -54.62 -24.15 28.09
CA MET A 131 -54.00 -23.17 27.18
C MET A 131 -53.53 -21.93 27.93
N GLU A 132 -54.29 -21.38 28.88
CA GLU A 132 -53.90 -20.28 29.72
C GLU A 132 -52.63 -20.60 30.53
N LEU A 133 -52.55 -21.81 31.12
CA LEU A 133 -51.33 -22.25 31.84
C LEU A 133 -50.10 -22.36 30.94
N ARG A 134 -50.29 -22.84 29.69
CA ARG A 134 -49.18 -22.87 28.70
C ARG A 134 -48.71 -21.46 28.36
N THR A 135 -49.61 -20.56 28.10
CA THR A 135 -49.30 -19.15 27.83
C THR A 135 -48.56 -18.53 29.03
N GLY A 136 -48.98 -18.89 30.25
CA GLY A 136 -48.28 -18.47 31.48
C GLY A 136 -46.84 -18.95 31.59
N VAL A 137 -46.54 -20.20 31.13
CA VAL A 137 -45.15 -20.67 31.03
C VAL A 137 -44.37 -19.86 30.02
N GLN A 138 -44.92 -19.68 28.79
CA GLN A 138 -44.28 -18.89 27.77
C GLN A 138 -43.97 -17.43 28.21
N ALA A 139 -44.88 -16.80 28.91
CA ALA A 139 -44.70 -15.48 29.47
C ALA A 139 -43.54 -15.46 30.52
N ALA A 140 -43.50 -16.44 31.42
CA ALA A 140 -42.44 -16.57 32.42
C ALA A 140 -41.08 -16.85 31.80
N GLU A 141 -41.03 -17.66 30.72
CA GLU A 141 -39.82 -17.89 29.93
C GLU A 141 -39.31 -16.60 29.25
N ALA A 142 -40.20 -15.82 28.65
CA ALA A 142 -39.84 -14.53 28.05
C ALA A 142 -39.26 -13.56 29.11
N ASP A 143 -39.85 -13.49 30.33
CA ASP A 143 -39.34 -12.70 31.43
C ASP A 143 -37.93 -13.16 31.88
N ARG A 144 -37.70 -14.49 31.93
CA ARG A 144 -36.35 -15.04 32.21
C ARG A 144 -35.35 -14.61 31.16
N ASP A 145 -35.68 -14.65 29.88
CA ASP A 145 -34.80 -14.31 28.76
C ASP A 145 -34.45 -12.81 28.82
N VAL A 146 -35.38 -11.94 29.16
CA VAL A 146 -35.13 -10.52 29.40
C VAL A 146 -34.12 -10.35 30.54
N ALA A 147 -34.32 -11.04 31.67
CA ALA A 147 -33.43 -10.96 32.83
C ALA A 147 -32.00 -11.47 32.47
N GLN A 148 -31.89 -12.54 31.68
CA GLN A 148 -30.63 -13.06 31.22
C GLN A 148 -29.91 -12.06 30.28
N ALA A 149 -30.63 -11.38 29.40
CA ALA A 149 -30.06 -10.34 28.56
C ALA A 149 -29.49 -9.15 29.41
N GLN A 150 -30.21 -8.75 30.43
CA GLN A 150 -29.75 -7.72 31.37
C GLN A 150 -28.50 -8.16 32.14
N GLN A 151 -28.45 -9.41 32.60
CA GLN A 151 -27.27 -10.02 33.23
C GLN A 151 -26.06 -10.00 32.29
N ALA A 152 -26.24 -10.37 31.00
CA ALA A 152 -25.18 -10.37 30.02
C ALA A 152 -24.59 -8.95 29.81
N VAL A 153 -25.42 -7.92 29.76
CA VAL A 153 -24.98 -6.51 29.68
C VAL A 153 -24.18 -6.13 30.91
N ALA A 154 -24.67 -6.44 32.12
CA ALA A 154 -23.97 -6.12 33.36
C ALA A 154 -22.62 -6.83 33.45
N ARG A 155 -22.51 -8.10 33.03
CA ARG A 155 -21.27 -8.87 32.96
C ARG A 155 -20.27 -8.21 32.03
N ARG A 156 -20.72 -7.83 30.84
CA ARG A 156 -19.86 -7.16 29.85
C ARG A 156 -19.31 -5.82 30.37
N ASN A 157 -20.08 -5.07 31.15
CA ASN A 157 -19.60 -3.84 31.75
C ASN A 157 -18.50 -4.08 32.81
N VAL A 158 -18.57 -5.17 33.56
CA VAL A 158 -17.49 -5.59 34.46
C VAL A 158 -16.23 -5.98 33.65
N GLU A 159 -16.39 -6.69 32.56
CA GLU A 159 -15.27 -7.09 31.67
C GLU A 159 -14.57 -5.85 31.07
N LYS A 160 -15.32 -4.82 30.67
CA LYS A 160 -14.81 -3.55 30.14
C LYS A 160 -13.98 -2.74 31.13
N CYS A 161 -14.06 -3.04 32.41
CA CYS A 161 -13.19 -2.44 33.44
C CYS A 161 -11.76 -3.02 33.40
N ARG A 162 -11.51 -4.10 32.68
CA ARG A 162 -10.19 -4.72 32.50
C ARG A 162 -9.71 -4.45 31.08
N ILE A 163 -8.79 -3.50 30.94
CA ILE A 163 -8.29 -3.08 29.64
C ILE A 163 -7.03 -3.88 29.31
N ALA A 164 -7.13 -4.74 28.31
CA ALA A 164 -6.05 -5.60 27.84
C ALA A 164 -5.51 -5.16 26.48
N ALA A 165 -4.29 -5.58 26.15
CA ALA A 165 -3.65 -5.29 24.87
C ALA A 165 -4.35 -6.07 23.74
N PRO A 166 -4.82 -5.42 22.67
CA PRO A 166 -5.46 -6.09 21.55
C PRO A 166 -4.47 -6.82 20.64
N PHE A 167 -3.18 -6.50 20.71
CA PHE A 167 -2.06 -7.13 19.99
C PHE A 167 -0.77 -6.99 20.80
N SER A 168 0.27 -7.73 20.41
CA SER A 168 1.60 -7.60 21.03
C SER A 168 2.29 -6.34 20.51
N GLY A 169 2.75 -5.47 21.43
CA GLY A 169 3.28 -4.16 21.04
C GLY A 169 4.13 -3.51 22.10
N VAL A 170 4.45 -2.24 21.87
CA VAL A 170 5.11 -1.34 22.81
C VAL A 170 4.16 -0.22 23.16
N VAL A 171 4.08 0.12 24.44
CA VAL A 171 3.32 1.28 24.92
C VAL A 171 4.09 2.54 24.56
N LEU A 172 3.57 3.31 23.59
CA LEU A 172 4.21 4.53 23.14
C LEU A 172 3.87 5.72 24.06
N GLU A 173 2.62 5.82 24.50
CA GLU A 173 2.11 6.90 25.33
C GLU A 173 1.19 6.36 26.41
N ARG A 174 1.19 7.01 27.58
CA ARG A 174 0.28 6.74 28.69
C ARG A 174 -0.30 8.05 29.21
N GLN A 175 -1.61 8.23 28.98
CA GLN A 175 -2.36 9.37 29.51
C GLN A 175 -3.12 9.02 30.79
N ALA A 176 -3.36 7.72 31.02
CA ALA A 176 -3.99 7.24 32.22
C ALA A 176 -3.16 7.54 33.49
N GLN A 177 -3.83 8.01 34.54
CA GLN A 177 -3.23 8.21 35.86
C GLN A 177 -4.10 7.48 36.92
N ALA A 178 -3.45 6.83 37.89
CA ALA A 178 -4.18 6.18 38.98
C ALA A 178 -5.02 7.19 39.75
N GLY A 179 -6.28 6.83 40.01
CA GLY A 179 -7.26 7.71 40.65
C GLY A 179 -7.99 8.65 39.69
N ALA A 180 -7.53 8.86 38.48
CA ALA A 180 -8.22 9.68 37.48
C ALA A 180 -9.51 9.01 36.99
N LEU A 181 -10.51 9.83 36.63
CA LEU A 181 -11.74 9.34 36.01
C LEU A 181 -11.51 9.07 34.51
N ALA A 182 -11.71 7.81 34.10
CA ALA A 182 -11.78 7.44 32.71
C ALA A 182 -13.23 7.50 32.23
N THR A 183 -13.45 8.04 31.03
CA THR A 183 -14.78 8.10 30.39
C THR A 183 -14.69 7.54 28.96
N PRO A 184 -15.79 7.04 28.40
CA PRO A 184 -15.80 6.50 27.04
C PRO A 184 -15.21 7.48 26.01
N GLY A 185 -14.32 6.97 25.16
CA GLY A 185 -13.66 7.75 24.11
C GLY A 185 -12.38 8.48 24.54
N ILE A 186 -12.08 8.59 25.83
CA ILE A 186 -10.80 9.16 26.28
C ILE A 186 -9.68 8.13 26.11
N THR A 187 -8.64 8.52 25.38
CA THR A 187 -7.43 7.69 25.20
C THR A 187 -6.71 7.51 26.54
N LEU A 188 -6.46 6.29 26.92
CA LEU A 188 -5.73 5.91 28.12
C LEU A 188 -4.28 5.55 27.82
N LEU A 189 -4.06 4.83 26.74
CA LEU A 189 -2.77 4.33 26.27
C LEU A 189 -2.71 4.37 24.75
N ARG A 190 -1.50 4.50 24.19
CA ARG A 190 -1.23 4.27 22.77
C ARG A 190 -0.28 3.10 22.63
N LEU A 191 -0.70 2.10 21.87
CA LEU A 191 0.02 0.86 21.66
C LEU A 191 0.41 0.73 20.19
N VAL A 192 1.70 0.51 19.94
CA VAL A 192 2.27 0.32 18.60
C VAL A 192 2.73 -1.13 18.46
N ASP A 193 2.37 -1.74 17.33
CA ASP A 193 2.65 -3.15 17.04
C ASP A 193 4.16 -3.41 16.91
N LEU A 194 4.60 -4.58 17.42
CA LEU A 194 5.95 -5.11 17.23
C LEU A 194 6.08 -6.01 16.00
N ALA A 195 5.01 -6.24 15.25
CA ALA A 195 5.09 -6.95 13.98
C ALA A 195 6.01 -6.20 13.00
N PRO A 196 6.59 -6.89 12.00
CA PRO A 196 7.49 -6.26 11.05
C PRO A 196 6.86 -5.00 10.44
N PRO A 197 7.55 -3.85 10.51
CA PRO A 197 7.02 -2.60 9.97
C PRO A 197 6.94 -2.64 8.44
N GLU A 198 6.05 -1.82 7.90
CA GLU A 198 5.88 -1.64 6.46
C GLU A 198 6.35 -0.24 6.05
N VAL A 199 6.84 -0.12 4.83
CA VAL A 199 7.06 1.19 4.19
C VAL A 199 5.78 1.58 3.46
N GLU A 200 5.27 2.78 3.73
CA GLU A 200 4.17 3.39 3.02
C GLU A 200 4.71 4.50 2.12
N ALA A 201 4.36 4.47 0.85
CA ALA A 201 4.76 5.47 -0.14
C ALA A 201 3.57 5.90 -1.00
N PRO A 202 3.25 7.19 -1.07
CA PRO A 202 2.31 7.73 -2.06
C PRO A 202 3.00 7.81 -3.43
N ILE A 203 2.59 6.96 -4.36
CA ILE A 203 3.15 6.86 -5.70
C ILE A 203 2.25 7.63 -6.67
N GLN A 204 2.83 8.44 -7.53
CA GLN A 204 2.07 9.09 -8.61
C GLN A 204 1.45 8.04 -9.53
N ALA A 205 0.18 8.21 -9.91
CA ALA A 205 -0.54 7.24 -10.73
C ALA A 205 0.17 6.93 -12.06
N ALA A 206 0.86 7.92 -12.64
CA ALA A 206 1.67 7.74 -13.85
C ALA A 206 2.91 6.84 -13.66
N GLN A 207 3.37 6.65 -12.42
CA GLN A 207 4.55 5.83 -12.09
C GLN A 207 4.16 4.45 -11.55
N ALA A 208 2.85 4.18 -11.39
CA ALA A 208 2.34 2.95 -10.79
C ALA A 208 2.80 1.69 -11.54
N ASP A 209 2.68 1.70 -12.86
CA ASP A 209 3.10 0.57 -13.71
C ASP A 209 4.61 0.32 -13.62
N GLY A 210 5.41 1.38 -13.56
CA GLY A 210 6.85 1.28 -13.38
C GLY A 210 7.24 0.64 -12.03
N LEU A 211 6.50 0.96 -10.97
CA LEU A 211 6.69 0.34 -9.66
C LEU A 211 6.29 -1.14 -9.64
N LEU A 212 5.18 -1.51 -10.30
CA LEU A 212 4.72 -2.90 -10.39
C LEU A 212 5.70 -3.81 -11.13
N GLN A 213 6.43 -3.25 -12.09
CA GLN A 213 7.43 -3.96 -12.90
C GLN A 213 8.86 -3.81 -12.36
N ALA A 214 9.04 -3.09 -11.25
CA ALA A 214 10.35 -2.83 -10.69
C ALA A 214 11.02 -4.09 -10.12
N HIS A 215 12.28 -4.29 -10.47
CA HIS A 215 13.07 -5.43 -10.00
C HIS A 215 13.90 -5.10 -8.77
N LYS A 216 14.18 -3.84 -8.54
CA LYS A 216 14.99 -3.37 -7.42
C LYS A 216 14.30 -2.19 -6.75
N LEU A 217 13.94 -2.38 -5.48
CA LEU A 217 13.34 -1.35 -4.64
C LEU A 217 14.19 -1.15 -3.40
N THR A 218 14.46 0.10 -3.08
CA THR A 218 15.27 0.47 -1.91
C THR A 218 14.61 1.65 -1.20
N PHE A 219 14.46 1.53 0.10
CA PHE A 219 14.05 2.64 0.96
C PHE A 219 15.28 3.25 1.63
N ASP A 220 15.48 4.53 1.42
CA ASP A 220 16.61 5.28 1.96
C ASP A 220 16.15 6.17 3.10
N SER A 221 16.73 5.97 4.27
CA SER A 221 16.43 6.77 5.46
C SER A 221 17.70 7.00 6.27
N GLN A 222 17.92 8.24 6.68
CA GLN A 222 19.06 8.63 7.52
C GLN A 222 20.44 8.14 7.01
N GLY A 223 20.61 8.09 5.68
CA GLY A 223 21.87 7.64 5.06
C GLY A 223 22.04 6.11 5.01
N GLN A 224 21.03 5.35 5.41
CA GLN A 224 21.02 3.89 5.29
C GLN A 224 20.06 3.44 4.19
N HIS A 225 20.45 2.37 3.49
CA HIS A 225 19.71 1.77 2.39
C HIS A 225 19.07 0.47 2.86
N TYR A 226 17.75 0.40 2.79
CA TYR A 226 16.98 -0.76 3.20
C TYR A 226 16.35 -1.42 1.97
N PRO A 227 16.70 -2.66 1.65
CA PRO A 227 16.04 -3.37 0.55
C PRO A 227 14.60 -3.69 0.95
N VAL A 228 13.68 -3.38 0.04
CA VAL A 228 12.24 -3.60 0.23
C VAL A 228 11.63 -4.33 -0.96
N ARG A 229 10.49 -4.93 -0.76
CA ARG A 229 9.66 -5.53 -1.82
C ARG A 229 8.25 -5.00 -1.76
N LEU A 230 7.62 -4.82 -2.89
CA LEU A 230 6.23 -4.41 -2.97
C LEU A 230 5.32 -5.51 -2.40
N LEU A 231 4.46 -5.15 -1.46
CA LEU A 231 3.40 -6.01 -0.94
C LEU A 231 2.11 -5.80 -1.71
N ARG A 232 1.71 -4.54 -1.87
CA ARG A 232 0.48 -4.14 -2.53
C ARG A 232 0.53 -2.69 -2.95
N LEU A 233 -0.14 -2.38 -4.05
CA LEU A 233 -0.44 -1.03 -4.49
C LEU A 233 -1.95 -0.84 -4.42
N SER A 234 -2.41 0.23 -3.79
CA SER A 234 -3.84 0.55 -3.71
C SER A 234 -4.40 0.76 -5.12
N PRO A 235 -5.51 0.12 -5.49
CA PRO A 235 -6.16 0.39 -6.77
C PRO A 235 -6.90 1.75 -6.78
N VAL A 236 -7.04 2.39 -5.62
CA VAL A 236 -7.73 3.68 -5.48
C VAL A 236 -6.72 4.80 -5.59
N VAL A 237 -6.99 5.74 -6.48
CA VAL A 237 -6.22 6.97 -6.66
C VAL A 237 -6.81 8.05 -5.76
N ASP A 238 -5.99 8.67 -4.92
CA ASP A 238 -6.35 9.92 -4.25
C ASP A 238 -6.45 11.03 -5.30
N VAL A 239 -7.64 11.58 -5.48
CA VAL A 239 -7.92 12.56 -6.56
C VAL A 239 -7.18 13.87 -6.32
N ALA A 240 -7.04 14.29 -5.06
CA ALA A 240 -6.39 15.56 -4.71
C ALA A 240 -4.87 15.48 -4.90
N ALA A 241 -4.24 14.40 -4.43
CA ALA A 241 -2.80 14.18 -4.56
C ALA A 241 -2.41 13.50 -5.88
N ARG A 242 -3.35 12.88 -6.60
CA ARG A 242 -3.13 12.04 -7.80
C ARG A 242 -2.17 10.88 -7.53
N THR A 243 -2.23 10.31 -6.32
CA THR A 243 -1.34 9.24 -5.88
C THR A 243 -2.11 7.98 -5.49
N GLN A 244 -1.43 6.86 -5.57
CA GLN A 244 -1.85 5.57 -5.03
C GLN A 244 -0.91 5.17 -3.89
N ILE A 245 -1.43 4.58 -2.85
CA ILE A 245 -0.60 4.15 -1.71
C ILE A 245 0.03 2.80 -2.02
N ALA A 246 1.36 2.76 -2.06
CA ALA A 246 2.13 1.53 -2.08
C ALA A 246 2.51 1.12 -0.65
N ARG A 247 2.40 -0.17 -0.37
CA ARG A 247 2.89 -0.81 0.85
C ARG A 247 4.00 -1.78 0.50
N LEU A 248 5.13 -1.65 1.21
CA LEU A 248 6.31 -2.46 0.95
C LEU A 248 6.79 -3.09 2.25
N ALA A 249 7.33 -4.30 2.15
CA ALA A 249 7.96 -4.99 3.26
C ALA A 249 9.48 -4.90 3.15
N PHE A 250 10.15 -4.78 4.27
CA PHE A 250 11.60 -4.96 4.33
C PHE A 250 11.96 -6.43 4.03
N THR A 251 13.03 -6.63 3.26
CA THR A 251 13.55 -7.98 2.95
C THR A 251 14.78 -8.34 3.79
N GLY A 252 15.21 -7.44 4.65
CA GLY A 252 16.32 -7.56 5.58
C GLY A 252 16.06 -6.75 6.85
N PRO A 253 17.08 -6.12 7.43
CA PRO A 253 16.89 -5.20 8.55
C PRO A 253 15.86 -4.13 8.22
N ALA A 254 15.04 -3.77 9.20
CA ALA A 254 13.97 -2.77 9.03
C ALA A 254 14.35 -1.45 9.72
N ALA A 255 13.98 -0.34 9.13
CA ALA A 255 14.02 0.95 9.81
C ALA A 255 12.90 1.03 10.85
N PRO A 256 13.10 1.75 11.96
CA PRO A 256 12.08 1.89 13.01
C PRO A 256 10.80 2.54 12.48
N PRO A 257 9.60 2.13 12.99
CA PRO A 257 8.35 2.83 12.72
C PRO A 257 8.46 4.32 13.06
N GLY A 258 7.88 5.18 12.20
CA GLY A 258 8.00 6.64 12.32
C GLY A 258 9.19 7.23 11.55
N SER A 259 10.11 6.42 11.00
CA SER A 259 11.17 6.91 10.12
C SER A 259 10.58 7.40 8.80
N SER A 260 11.12 8.52 8.30
CA SER A 260 10.81 9.06 6.97
C SER A 260 12.01 8.92 6.04
N GLY A 261 11.76 8.80 4.75
CA GLY A 261 12.82 8.63 3.75
C GLY A 261 12.30 8.69 2.32
N ILE A 262 13.08 8.15 1.41
CA ILE A 262 12.77 8.13 -0.02
C ILE A 262 12.78 6.68 -0.49
N LEU A 263 11.71 6.28 -1.17
CA LEU A 263 11.65 5.04 -1.92
C LEU A 263 12.26 5.27 -3.29
N HIS A 264 13.21 4.43 -3.67
CA HIS A 264 13.82 4.39 -5.00
C HIS A 264 13.45 3.08 -5.68
N TRP A 265 13.16 3.14 -6.99
CA TRP A 265 13.00 1.94 -7.80
C TRP A 265 13.49 2.15 -9.21
N GLU A 266 13.90 1.07 -9.84
CA GLU A 266 14.29 1.01 -11.24
C GLU A 266 13.15 0.35 -12.02
N GLY A 267 12.52 1.12 -12.91
CA GLY A 267 11.46 0.66 -13.79
C GLY A 267 11.97 -0.27 -14.89
N ALA A 268 11.05 -0.98 -15.54
CA ALA A 268 11.39 -1.85 -16.68
C ALA A 268 11.74 -1.06 -17.96
N ARG A 269 11.36 0.22 -18.03
CA ARG A 269 11.69 1.08 -19.16
C ARG A 269 13.15 1.47 -19.12
N VAL A 270 13.78 1.43 -20.28
CA VAL A 270 15.13 1.97 -20.47
C VAL A 270 15.05 3.30 -21.20
N LEU A 271 15.88 4.22 -20.78
CA LEU A 271 15.92 5.58 -21.30
C LEU A 271 17.32 5.87 -21.85
N LEU A 272 17.40 6.57 -22.96
CA LEU A 272 18.64 7.17 -23.42
C LEU A 272 18.79 8.59 -22.86
N SER A 273 20.04 9.00 -22.66
CA SER A 273 20.36 10.34 -22.17
C SER A 273 19.94 11.41 -23.19
N ALA A 274 19.40 12.52 -22.68
CA ALA A 274 19.06 13.70 -23.50
C ALA A 274 20.25 14.23 -24.33
N GLY A 275 21.48 14.05 -23.86
CA GLY A 275 22.70 14.46 -24.58
C GLY A 275 22.96 13.71 -25.90
N LEU A 276 22.23 12.63 -26.15
CA LEU A 276 22.33 11.88 -27.41
C LEU A 276 21.40 12.44 -28.49
N LEU A 277 20.42 13.28 -28.13
CA LEU A 277 19.49 13.90 -29.07
C LEU A 277 20.23 14.93 -29.93
N VAL A 278 19.95 14.85 -31.20
CA VAL A 278 20.35 15.86 -32.20
C VAL A 278 19.12 16.28 -33.00
N GLN A 279 19.11 17.53 -33.45
CA GLN A 279 18.06 18.03 -34.31
C GLN A 279 18.52 17.97 -35.77
N ARG A 280 17.71 17.34 -36.65
CA ARG A 280 17.87 17.33 -38.08
C ARG A 280 16.51 17.60 -38.76
N ASP A 281 16.49 18.48 -39.73
CA ASP A 281 15.28 18.80 -40.51
C ASP A 281 14.02 19.01 -39.64
N GLN A 282 14.15 19.75 -38.52
CA GLN A 282 13.10 20.02 -37.53
C GLN A 282 12.64 18.80 -36.69
N ALA A 283 13.27 17.63 -36.85
CA ALA A 283 13.01 16.46 -36.02
C ALA A 283 14.12 16.24 -35.00
N LEU A 284 13.75 15.87 -33.77
CA LEU A 284 14.70 15.34 -32.77
C LEU A 284 14.89 13.85 -33.00
N GLY A 285 16.11 13.39 -32.89
CA GLY A 285 16.45 11.97 -33.07
C GLY A 285 17.84 11.63 -32.59
N ILE A 286 18.27 10.42 -32.85
CA ILE A 286 19.61 9.92 -32.54
C ILE A 286 20.25 9.32 -33.79
N PHE A 287 21.57 9.18 -33.77
CA PHE A 287 22.28 8.44 -34.76
C PHE A 287 22.59 7.00 -34.26
N VAL A 288 22.34 6.04 -35.11
CA VAL A 288 22.77 4.64 -34.94
C VAL A 288 23.74 4.27 -36.06
N VAL A 289 24.67 3.33 -35.82
CA VAL A 289 25.58 2.85 -36.84
C VAL A 289 25.05 1.56 -37.45
N GLU A 290 24.78 1.57 -38.73
CA GLU A 290 24.37 0.40 -39.52
C GLU A 290 25.30 0.23 -40.73
N ASN A 291 25.94 -0.92 -40.84
CA ASN A 291 26.83 -1.26 -41.97
C ASN A 291 27.95 -0.22 -42.22
N GLY A 292 28.47 0.40 -41.15
CA GLY A 292 29.53 1.44 -41.27
C GLY A 292 29.00 2.82 -41.66
N HIS A 293 27.70 3.04 -41.67
CA HIS A 293 27.07 4.34 -41.94
C HIS A 293 26.24 4.82 -40.77
N ALA A 294 26.21 6.13 -40.52
CA ALA A 294 25.35 6.77 -39.55
C ALA A 294 23.91 6.88 -40.11
N ARG A 295 22.95 6.30 -39.41
CA ARG A 295 21.53 6.41 -39.74
C ARG A 295 20.83 7.26 -38.70
N PHE A 296 20.11 8.28 -39.13
CA PHE A 296 19.29 9.10 -38.27
C PHE A 296 17.96 8.41 -37.96
N VAL A 297 17.66 8.26 -36.68
CA VAL A 297 16.40 7.68 -36.21
C VAL A 297 15.60 8.78 -35.49
N PRO A 298 14.53 9.30 -36.12
CA PRO A 298 13.71 10.33 -35.51
C PRO A 298 12.90 9.79 -34.34
N ILE A 299 12.71 10.62 -33.32
CA ILE A 299 11.97 10.30 -32.10
C ILE A 299 10.91 11.39 -31.90
N PRO A 300 9.66 11.16 -32.39
CA PRO A 300 8.62 12.20 -32.42
C PRO A 300 8.25 12.75 -31.03
N ASP A 301 8.32 11.92 -29.99
CA ASP A 301 7.93 12.29 -28.60
C ASP A 301 9.11 12.82 -27.77
N ALA A 302 10.31 12.94 -28.36
CA ALA A 302 11.46 13.46 -27.64
C ALA A 302 11.31 14.95 -27.33
N GLN A 303 11.78 15.32 -26.15
CA GLN A 303 11.87 16.71 -25.71
C GLN A 303 13.33 17.05 -25.43
N GLU A 304 13.76 18.20 -25.91
CA GLU A 304 15.12 18.66 -25.65
C GLU A 304 15.40 18.75 -24.15
N GLY A 305 16.58 18.27 -23.75
CA GLY A 305 16.99 18.26 -22.34
C GLY A 305 16.36 17.18 -21.47
N ARG A 306 15.51 16.28 -22.00
CA ARG A 306 14.92 15.17 -21.26
C ARG A 306 15.37 13.82 -21.76
N PRO A 307 15.64 12.85 -20.87
CA PRO A 307 15.81 11.46 -21.25
C PRO A 307 14.56 10.93 -21.97
N PHE A 308 14.73 10.04 -22.93
CA PHE A 308 13.65 9.55 -23.79
C PHE A 308 13.73 8.03 -23.94
N ALA A 309 12.56 7.42 -24.15
CA ALA A 309 12.45 5.99 -24.41
C ALA A 309 12.48 5.72 -25.92
N ILE A 310 13.20 4.67 -26.31
CA ILE A 310 13.19 4.12 -27.65
C ILE A 310 13.36 2.60 -27.58
N ALA A 311 12.71 1.89 -28.45
CA ALA A 311 12.88 0.44 -28.59
C ALA A 311 13.85 0.15 -29.74
N LEU A 312 15.05 -0.32 -29.40
CA LEU A 312 16.06 -0.76 -30.36
C LEU A 312 16.55 -2.17 -29.99
N PRO A 313 17.00 -2.97 -30.95
CA PRO A 313 17.71 -4.20 -30.62
C PRO A 313 18.91 -3.96 -29.70
N SER A 314 19.18 -4.88 -28.79
CA SER A 314 20.20 -4.70 -27.73
C SER A 314 21.60 -4.42 -28.26
N GLU A 315 21.94 -4.94 -29.42
CA GLU A 315 23.26 -4.83 -30.06
C GLU A 315 23.37 -3.62 -31.01
N THR A 316 22.28 -2.84 -31.21
CA THR A 316 22.34 -1.66 -32.09
C THR A 316 23.34 -0.66 -31.50
N LEU A 317 24.30 -0.27 -32.34
CA LEU A 317 25.31 0.72 -31.95
C LEU A 317 24.72 2.12 -32.01
N VAL A 318 24.57 2.74 -30.84
CA VAL A 318 24.10 4.13 -30.69
C VAL A 318 25.32 5.05 -30.59
N VAL A 319 25.35 6.08 -31.43
CA VAL A 319 26.43 7.08 -31.38
C VAL A 319 26.34 7.90 -30.10
N THR A 320 27.41 7.88 -29.30
CA THR A 320 27.46 8.56 -28.00
C THR A 320 28.28 9.84 -28.02
N HIS A 321 29.23 9.97 -28.96
CA HIS A 321 30.01 11.18 -29.20
C HIS A 321 30.24 11.38 -30.68
N GLY A 322 30.33 12.64 -31.12
CA GLY A 322 30.50 13.02 -32.52
C GLY A 322 29.20 13.22 -33.28
N GLN A 323 28.04 12.97 -32.66
CA GLN A 323 26.69 13.03 -33.27
C GLN A 323 26.31 14.38 -33.87
N GLN A 324 26.87 15.48 -33.36
CA GLN A 324 26.50 16.83 -33.80
C GLN A 324 26.93 17.15 -35.26
N GLY A 325 28.04 16.54 -35.71
CA GLY A 325 28.58 16.74 -37.02
C GLY A 325 28.12 15.75 -38.09
N LEU A 326 27.28 14.75 -37.71
CA LEU A 326 26.87 13.69 -38.62
C LEU A 326 25.69 14.10 -39.53
N ASN A 327 25.68 13.58 -40.73
CA ASN A 327 24.53 13.58 -41.63
C ASN A 327 24.00 12.14 -41.80
N ASP A 328 22.73 12.03 -42.17
CA ASP A 328 22.14 10.74 -42.47
C ASP A 328 22.83 10.05 -43.67
N GLY A 329 23.16 8.76 -43.56
CA GLY A 329 23.87 8.00 -44.58
C GLY A 329 25.39 8.23 -44.61
N GLN A 330 25.98 9.06 -43.78
CA GLN A 330 27.41 9.37 -43.76
C GLN A 330 28.24 8.18 -43.30
N SER A 331 29.36 7.92 -44.01
CA SER A 331 30.36 6.89 -43.63
C SER A 331 30.98 7.25 -42.29
N VAL A 332 31.02 6.29 -41.35
CA VAL A 332 31.59 6.48 -40.03
C VAL A 332 32.54 5.34 -39.66
N THR A 333 33.57 5.71 -38.93
CA THR A 333 34.45 4.75 -38.23
C THR A 333 34.19 4.81 -36.76
N VAL A 334 33.86 3.67 -36.14
CA VAL A 334 33.64 3.59 -34.71
C VAL A 334 34.96 3.45 -34.00
N ASP A 335 35.37 4.49 -33.27
CA ASP A 335 36.52 4.39 -32.39
C ASP A 335 36.20 3.48 -31.22
N GLY A 336 37.06 2.47 -31.01
CA GLY A 336 36.85 1.46 -29.97
C GLY A 336 36.64 2.09 -28.62
N THR A 337 35.67 1.55 -27.87
CA THR A 337 35.28 1.87 -26.50
C THR A 337 36.50 2.05 -25.60
N ARG A 338 36.72 3.26 -25.13
CA ARG A 338 37.49 3.51 -23.91
C ARG A 338 36.55 3.69 -22.70
#